data_db2f3141dadd382244d07591beb8f130
#
_entry.id   db2f3141dadd382244d07591beb8f130
#
_cell.length_a   1.000
_cell.length_b   1.000
_cell.length_c   1.000
_cell.angle_alpha   90.00
_cell.angle_beta   90.00
_cell.angle_gamma   90.00
#
_symmetry.space_group_name_H-M   'P 1'
#
loop_
_entity.id
_entity.type
_entity.pdbx_description
1 polymer ?
#
loop_
_entity_poly.entity_id
_entity_poly.type
_entity_poly.pdbx_seq_one_letter_code
_entity_poly.pdbx_strand_id
1 'polypeptide(L)'
;MKLGIFLLLAGALLLNGCGDNSKKLKIGVSIPAATHGWTGGVVWSAQQAKKNLEAKNPDLEVLVATSANSADQVGRIENLLARNVDALVVMSQEPGPVTAVCEQAKKQGVYLVVVSNPLEKPVQDVFVNGDNRSFGAAAAEAMGALLKGKGDIVVMEGVPCPINSDRVGAFKKVLAEKYPGIRILD
;
A
#
# COMPACT_ATOMS: atom_id res chain seq x y z
N MET A 1 -43.37 -33.08 67.30
CA MET A 1 -42.42 -33.35 66.26
C MET A 1 -42.70 -32.43 65.08
N LYS A 2 -41.95 -31.33 64.91
CA LYS A 2 -42.05 -30.45 63.76
C LYS A 2 -40.65 -30.25 63.21
N LEU A 3 -40.45 -30.82 62.01
CA LEU A 3 -39.19 -30.81 61.29
C LEU A 3 -39.08 -29.47 60.56
N GLY A 4 -38.11 -28.66 60.91
CA GLY A 4 -37.81 -27.37 60.25
C GLY A 4 -36.82 -27.59 59.11
N ILE A 5 -37.26 -27.32 57.90
CA ILE A 5 -36.41 -27.33 56.70
C ILE A 5 -35.70 -25.98 56.57
N PHE A 6 -34.36 -25.95 56.74
CA PHE A 6 -33.51 -24.80 56.45
C PHE A 6 -33.21 -24.79 54.93
N LEU A 7 -33.75 -23.81 54.24
CA LEU A 7 -33.38 -23.52 52.84
C LEU A 7 -32.16 -22.63 52.82
N LEU A 8 -31.01 -23.21 52.44
CA LEU A 8 -29.78 -22.46 52.11
C LEU A 8 -29.93 -21.88 50.71
N LEU A 9 -30.18 -20.57 50.59
CA LEU A 9 -30.03 -19.83 49.34
C LEU A 9 -28.53 -19.59 49.10
N ALA A 10 -27.93 -20.39 48.21
CA ALA A 10 -26.62 -20.12 47.66
C ALA A 10 -26.75 -19.04 46.58
N GLY A 11 -26.45 -17.80 46.93
CA GLY A 11 -26.35 -16.71 45.97
C GLY A 11 -25.12 -16.89 45.06
N ALA A 12 -25.34 -17.37 43.85
CA ALA A 12 -24.32 -17.33 42.81
C ALA A 12 -24.08 -15.87 42.38
N LEU A 13 -23.03 -15.26 42.89
CA LEU A 13 -22.48 -14.02 42.29
C LEU A 13 -21.94 -14.38 40.92
N LEU A 14 -22.71 -14.11 39.88
CA LEU A 14 -22.23 -14.02 38.51
C LEU A 14 -21.35 -12.78 38.40
N LEU A 15 -20.05 -12.95 38.59
CA LEU A 15 -19.04 -11.97 38.17
C LEU A 15 -19.10 -11.92 36.64
N ASN A 16 -19.99 -11.06 36.10
CA ASN A 16 -19.88 -10.60 34.74
C ASN A 16 -18.57 -9.82 34.65
N GLY A 17 -17.47 -10.50 34.34
CA GLY A 17 -16.28 -9.86 33.85
C GLY A 17 -16.66 -9.14 32.55
N CYS A 18 -16.88 -7.83 32.62
CA CYS A 18 -16.83 -6.96 31.45
C CYS A 18 -15.38 -7.06 30.89
N GLY A 19 -15.12 -8.09 30.12
CA GLY A 19 -14.02 -8.06 29.19
C GLY A 19 -14.38 -6.97 28.20
N ASP A 20 -13.64 -5.89 28.19
CA ASP A 20 -13.69 -4.87 27.16
C ASP A 20 -13.37 -5.54 25.82
N ASN A 21 -14.41 -6.01 25.15
CA ASN A 21 -14.33 -6.69 23.87
C ASN A 21 -14.33 -5.62 22.76
N SER A 22 -13.50 -4.57 22.96
CA SER A 22 -13.31 -3.56 21.92
C SER A 22 -12.74 -4.28 20.69
N LYS A 23 -13.52 -4.31 19.63
CA LYS A 23 -13.13 -4.90 18.35
C LYS A 23 -11.86 -4.16 17.88
N LYS A 24 -10.73 -4.87 17.81
CA LYS A 24 -9.49 -4.30 17.29
C LYS A 24 -9.69 -3.78 15.87
N LEU A 25 -9.21 -2.56 15.62
CA LEU A 25 -9.10 -2.01 14.28
C LEU A 25 -8.03 -2.82 13.51
N LYS A 26 -8.39 -3.33 12.33
CA LYS A 26 -7.49 -4.14 11.51
C LYS A 26 -7.10 -3.42 10.23
N ILE A 27 -5.79 -3.27 10.01
CA ILE A 27 -5.24 -2.72 8.77
C ILE A 27 -4.55 -3.84 8.00
N GLY A 28 -5.06 -4.16 6.81
CA GLY A 28 -4.38 -5.02 5.85
C GLY A 28 -3.37 -4.21 5.03
N VAL A 29 -2.20 -4.78 4.78
CA VAL A 29 -1.19 -4.22 3.88
C VAL A 29 -0.83 -5.27 2.85
N SER A 30 -1.06 -5.00 1.56
CA SER A 30 -0.73 -5.88 0.45
C SER A 30 0.26 -5.20 -0.48
N ILE A 31 1.46 -5.76 -0.57
CA ILE A 31 2.59 -5.19 -1.31
C ILE A 31 3.36 -6.28 -2.05
N PRO A 32 4.09 -5.96 -3.15
CA PRO A 32 4.98 -6.90 -3.80
C PRO A 32 6.07 -7.43 -2.87
N ALA A 33 6.56 -8.64 -3.13
CA ALA A 33 7.70 -9.21 -2.44
C ALA A 33 8.99 -8.38 -2.66
N ALA A 34 9.95 -8.52 -1.76
CA ALA A 34 11.24 -7.84 -1.79
C ALA A 34 12.16 -8.45 -2.87
N THR A 35 11.91 -8.14 -4.15
CA THR A 35 12.68 -8.65 -5.29
C THR A 35 13.82 -7.73 -5.74
N HIS A 36 13.80 -6.46 -5.32
CA HIS A 36 14.82 -5.44 -5.61
C HIS A 36 14.81 -4.35 -4.53
N GLY A 37 15.77 -3.42 -4.61
CA GLY A 37 16.01 -2.41 -3.56
C GLY A 37 14.78 -1.59 -3.15
N TRP A 38 13.97 -1.13 -4.11
CA TRP A 38 12.76 -0.36 -3.81
C TRP A 38 11.72 -1.21 -3.07
N THR A 39 11.34 -2.37 -3.60
CA THR A 39 10.35 -3.25 -2.94
C THR A 39 10.86 -3.78 -1.61
N GLY A 40 12.18 -4.05 -1.49
CA GLY A 40 12.80 -4.38 -0.22
C GLY A 40 12.62 -3.29 0.84
N GLY A 41 12.85 -2.03 0.45
CA GLY A 41 12.60 -0.86 1.30
C GLY A 41 11.13 -0.70 1.70
N VAL A 42 10.21 -0.93 0.78
CA VAL A 42 8.76 -0.88 1.05
C VAL A 42 8.35 -1.96 2.07
N VAL A 43 8.81 -3.20 1.87
CA VAL A 43 8.50 -4.31 2.80
C VAL A 43 9.07 -4.02 4.18
N TRP A 44 10.33 -3.58 4.26
CA TRP A 44 10.95 -3.20 5.53
C TRP A 44 10.17 -2.07 6.23
N SER A 45 9.81 -1.02 5.50
CA SER A 45 9.04 0.11 6.03
C SER A 45 7.66 -0.31 6.55
N ALA A 46 6.97 -1.20 5.81
CA ALA A 46 5.67 -1.73 6.25
C ALA A 46 5.79 -2.53 7.56
N GLN A 47 6.85 -3.34 7.71
CA GLN A 47 7.10 -4.09 8.95
C GLN A 47 7.46 -3.17 10.12
N GLN A 48 8.25 -2.11 9.88
CA GLN A 48 8.55 -1.11 10.92
C GLN A 48 7.30 -0.32 11.32
N ALA A 49 6.47 0.08 10.33
CA ALA A 49 5.20 0.75 10.60
C ALA A 49 4.27 -0.14 11.43
N LYS A 50 4.11 -1.43 11.08
CA LYS A 50 3.36 -2.41 11.89
C LYS A 50 3.84 -2.40 13.33
N LYS A 51 5.13 -2.64 13.57
CA LYS A 51 5.73 -2.70 14.91
C LYS A 51 5.46 -1.42 15.71
N ASN A 52 5.66 -0.26 15.08
CA ASN A 52 5.52 1.03 15.75
C ASN A 52 4.06 1.38 16.06
N LEU A 53 3.13 1.05 15.14
CA LEU A 53 1.72 1.34 15.29
C LEU A 53 1.07 0.46 16.35
N GLU A 54 1.33 -0.85 16.33
CA GLU A 54 0.80 -1.80 17.31
C GLU A 54 1.35 -1.52 18.72
N ALA A 55 2.61 -1.11 18.86
CA ALA A 55 3.19 -0.74 20.14
C ALA A 55 2.55 0.51 20.77
N LYS A 56 2.07 1.44 19.94
CA LYS A 56 1.42 2.68 20.39
C LYS A 56 -0.10 2.56 20.53
N ASN A 57 -0.70 1.57 19.89
CA ASN A 57 -2.15 1.39 19.81
C ASN A 57 -2.50 -0.08 20.09
N PRO A 58 -2.77 -0.47 21.34
CA PRO A 58 -3.07 -1.87 21.71
C PRO A 58 -4.30 -2.45 20.97
N ASP A 59 -5.22 -1.59 20.57
CA ASP A 59 -6.46 -1.94 19.85
C ASP A 59 -6.30 -1.93 18.32
N LEU A 60 -5.05 -1.89 17.82
CA LEU A 60 -4.73 -1.97 16.41
C LEU A 60 -4.03 -3.30 16.09
N GLU A 61 -4.43 -3.94 14.99
CA GLU A 61 -3.75 -5.08 14.38
C GLU A 61 -3.37 -4.74 12.94
N VAL A 62 -2.10 -4.89 12.57
CA VAL A 62 -1.61 -4.67 11.21
C VAL A 62 -1.17 -6.00 10.59
N LEU A 63 -1.75 -6.33 9.44
CA LEU A 63 -1.57 -7.59 8.73
C LEU A 63 -0.81 -7.32 7.43
N VAL A 64 0.50 -7.60 7.40
CA VAL A 64 1.33 -7.39 6.21
C VAL A 64 1.40 -8.67 5.39
N ALA A 65 0.97 -8.59 4.14
CA ALA A 65 1.03 -9.67 3.15
C ALA A 65 1.88 -9.23 1.95
N THR A 66 2.88 -10.02 1.61
CA THR A 66 3.71 -9.84 0.41
C THR A 66 3.31 -10.87 -0.65
N SER A 67 3.46 -10.51 -1.93
CA SER A 67 3.06 -11.34 -3.07
C SER A 67 4.15 -11.45 -4.12
N ALA A 68 4.30 -12.63 -4.70
CA ALA A 68 5.30 -12.90 -5.73
C ALA A 68 4.86 -12.40 -7.12
N ASN A 69 3.55 -12.38 -7.39
CA ASN A 69 2.94 -11.95 -8.64
C ASN A 69 1.52 -11.42 -8.40
N SER A 70 0.86 -10.89 -9.43
CA SER A 70 -0.46 -10.28 -9.31
C SER A 70 -1.55 -11.27 -8.89
N ALA A 71 -1.51 -12.52 -9.35
CA ALA A 71 -2.49 -13.53 -8.95
C ALA A 71 -2.36 -13.89 -7.46
N ASP A 72 -1.12 -14.06 -6.96
CA ASP A 72 -0.86 -14.23 -5.53
C ASP A 72 -1.31 -12.99 -4.74
N GLN A 73 -1.11 -11.77 -5.29
CA GLN A 73 -1.56 -10.53 -4.64
C GLN A 73 -3.08 -10.49 -4.47
N VAL A 74 -3.83 -10.85 -5.50
CA VAL A 74 -5.30 -10.93 -5.42
C VAL A 74 -5.72 -11.88 -4.30
N GLY A 75 -5.19 -13.10 -4.28
CA GLY A 75 -5.49 -14.08 -3.22
C GLY A 75 -5.09 -13.60 -1.81
N ARG A 76 -3.98 -12.85 -1.67
CA ARG A 76 -3.59 -12.24 -0.39
C ARG A 76 -4.57 -11.16 0.05
N ILE A 77 -5.06 -10.32 -0.87
CA ILE A 77 -6.08 -9.32 -0.56
C ILE A 77 -7.39 -9.98 -0.15
N GLU A 78 -7.85 -11.00 -0.88
CA GLU A 78 -9.05 -11.78 -0.52
C GLU A 78 -8.94 -12.38 0.89
N ASN A 79 -7.77 -12.94 1.24
CA ASN A 79 -7.50 -13.43 2.59
C ASN A 79 -7.55 -12.33 3.66
N LEU A 80 -7.05 -11.12 3.35
CA LEU A 80 -7.17 -9.97 4.27
C LEU A 80 -8.63 -9.56 4.45
N LEU A 81 -9.42 -9.52 3.37
CA LEU A 81 -10.85 -9.22 3.42
C LEU A 81 -11.62 -10.25 4.24
N ALA A 82 -11.32 -11.56 4.07
CA ALA A 82 -11.91 -12.64 4.87
C ALA A 82 -11.57 -12.52 6.38
N ARG A 83 -10.48 -11.82 6.74
CA ARG A 83 -10.12 -11.50 8.12
C ARG A 83 -10.80 -10.25 8.66
N ASN A 84 -11.73 -9.66 7.88
CA ASN A 84 -12.49 -8.45 8.21
C ASN A 84 -11.57 -7.26 8.56
N VAL A 85 -10.68 -6.91 7.64
CA VAL A 85 -9.89 -5.68 7.79
C VAL A 85 -10.78 -4.45 7.60
N ASP A 86 -10.57 -3.43 8.43
CA ASP A 86 -11.31 -2.17 8.36
C ASP A 86 -10.69 -1.20 7.35
N ALA A 87 -9.37 -1.33 7.14
CA ALA A 87 -8.63 -0.57 6.12
C ALA A 87 -7.65 -1.48 5.36
N LEU A 88 -7.36 -1.11 4.12
CA LEU A 88 -6.44 -1.84 3.25
C LEU A 88 -5.47 -0.86 2.58
N VAL A 89 -4.18 -1.11 2.74
CA VAL A 89 -3.10 -0.39 2.06
C VAL A 89 -2.55 -1.29 0.96
N VAL A 90 -2.55 -0.80 -0.28
CA VAL A 90 -2.15 -1.59 -1.45
C VAL A 90 -1.06 -0.87 -2.25
N MET A 91 0.03 -1.54 -2.53
CA MET A 91 0.91 -1.21 -3.65
C MET A 91 0.66 -2.23 -4.76
N SER A 92 0.02 -1.80 -5.84
CA SER A 92 -0.36 -2.71 -6.92
C SER A 92 0.86 -3.29 -7.64
N GLN A 93 0.86 -4.60 -7.87
CA GLN A 93 1.85 -5.25 -8.72
C GLN A 93 1.51 -5.10 -10.20
N GLU A 94 0.24 -5.36 -10.54
CA GLU A 94 -0.35 -5.09 -11.86
C GLU A 94 -1.71 -4.41 -11.66
N PRO A 95 -1.94 -3.25 -12.30
CA PRO A 95 -3.16 -2.45 -12.07
C PRO A 95 -4.47 -3.22 -12.29
N GLY A 96 -4.62 -3.93 -13.42
CA GLY A 96 -5.89 -4.57 -13.81
C GLY A 96 -6.44 -5.57 -12.79
N PRO A 97 -5.76 -6.69 -12.53
CA PRO A 97 -6.25 -7.71 -11.59
C PRO A 97 -6.45 -7.16 -10.17
N VAL A 98 -5.53 -6.29 -9.71
CA VAL A 98 -5.58 -5.72 -8.35
C VAL A 98 -6.72 -4.71 -8.23
N THR A 99 -7.08 -3.98 -9.29
CA THR A 99 -8.22 -3.06 -9.27
C THR A 99 -9.53 -3.79 -8.96
N ALA A 100 -9.77 -4.95 -9.60
CA ALA A 100 -11.00 -5.70 -9.40
C ALA A 100 -11.21 -6.14 -7.95
N VAL A 101 -10.19 -6.65 -7.28
CA VAL A 101 -10.29 -7.04 -5.86
C VAL A 101 -10.36 -5.82 -4.93
N CYS A 102 -9.77 -4.69 -5.30
CA CYS A 102 -9.92 -3.43 -4.58
C CYS A 102 -11.36 -2.86 -4.68
N GLU A 103 -12.02 -3.01 -5.83
CA GLU A 103 -13.45 -2.69 -5.98
C GLU A 103 -14.32 -3.54 -5.05
N GLN A 104 -13.99 -4.83 -4.86
CA GLN A 104 -14.68 -5.69 -3.90
C GLN A 104 -14.45 -5.21 -2.45
N ALA A 105 -13.22 -4.83 -2.09
CA ALA A 105 -12.92 -4.26 -0.78
C ALA A 105 -13.78 -3.00 -0.52
N LYS A 106 -13.89 -2.11 -1.49
CA LYS A 106 -14.74 -0.90 -1.38
C LYS A 106 -16.22 -1.23 -1.18
N LYS A 107 -16.75 -2.23 -1.89
CA LYS A 107 -18.15 -2.70 -1.70
C LYS A 107 -18.40 -3.26 -0.30
N GLN A 108 -17.37 -3.78 0.35
CA GLN A 108 -17.42 -4.27 1.74
C GLN A 108 -17.24 -3.14 2.78
N GLY A 109 -17.07 -1.89 2.35
CA GLY A 109 -16.90 -0.75 3.24
C GLY A 109 -15.46 -0.56 3.75
N VAL A 110 -14.48 -1.28 3.19
CA VAL A 110 -13.07 -1.17 3.59
C VAL A 110 -12.51 0.17 3.12
N TYR A 111 -11.81 0.89 4.02
CA TYR A 111 -11.09 2.12 3.67
C TYR A 111 -9.84 1.77 2.88
N LEU A 112 -9.71 2.30 1.66
CA LEU A 112 -8.67 1.88 0.72
C LEU A 112 -7.62 2.98 0.49
N VAL A 113 -6.38 2.66 0.80
CA VAL A 113 -5.21 3.50 0.51
C VAL A 113 -4.36 2.79 -0.55
N VAL A 114 -4.07 3.48 -1.64
CA VAL A 114 -3.14 2.98 -2.67
C VAL A 114 -1.85 3.77 -2.59
N VAL A 115 -0.71 3.08 -2.66
CA VAL A 115 0.61 3.69 -2.54
C VAL A 115 1.47 3.39 -3.76
N SER A 116 2.24 4.35 -4.23
CA SER A 116 3.22 4.25 -5.32
C SER A 116 2.58 3.85 -6.66
N ASN A 117 2.29 2.55 -6.86
CA ASN A 117 1.73 2.05 -8.12
C ASN A 117 0.21 2.25 -8.14
N PRO A 118 -0.34 3.00 -9.12
CA PRO A 118 -1.76 3.25 -9.20
C PRO A 118 -2.55 1.99 -9.57
N LEU A 119 -3.85 2.02 -9.31
CA LEU A 119 -4.82 1.10 -9.90
C LEU A 119 -5.17 1.54 -11.33
N GLU A 120 -5.82 0.65 -12.08
CA GLU A 120 -6.33 0.97 -13.43
C GLU A 120 -7.44 2.03 -13.39
N LYS A 121 -8.24 2.01 -12.31
CA LYS A 121 -9.28 3.01 -12.02
C LYS A 121 -9.08 3.56 -10.61
N PRO A 122 -9.38 4.84 -10.37
CA PRO A 122 -9.22 5.47 -9.06
C PRO A 122 -10.37 5.11 -8.10
N VAL A 123 -10.34 3.89 -7.58
CA VAL A 123 -11.36 3.37 -6.63
C VAL A 123 -10.98 3.59 -5.16
N GLN A 124 -9.77 4.02 -4.89
CA GLN A 124 -9.23 4.26 -3.55
C GLN A 124 -9.77 5.56 -2.93
N ASP A 125 -9.79 5.60 -1.60
CA ASP A 125 -10.09 6.82 -0.83
C ASP A 125 -8.89 7.77 -0.82
N VAL A 126 -7.65 7.20 -0.76
CA VAL A 126 -6.40 7.97 -0.76
C VAL A 126 -5.38 7.33 -1.70
N PHE A 127 -4.70 8.16 -2.49
CA PHE A 127 -3.54 7.76 -3.27
C PHE A 127 -2.30 8.51 -2.79
N VAL A 128 -1.29 7.77 -2.37
CA VAL A 128 0.00 8.32 -1.92
C VAL A 128 1.07 7.97 -2.94
N ASN A 129 1.60 8.98 -3.62
CA ASN A 129 2.62 8.80 -4.65
C ASN A 129 3.67 9.92 -4.60
N GLY A 130 4.83 9.67 -5.17
CA GLY A 130 5.80 10.71 -5.48
C GLY A 130 5.40 11.50 -6.74
N ASP A 131 5.87 12.73 -6.86
CA ASP A 131 5.71 13.51 -8.08
C ASP A 131 6.67 12.99 -9.17
N ASN A 132 6.20 12.01 -9.94
CA ASN A 132 7.00 11.37 -10.98
C ASN A 132 7.33 12.29 -12.16
N ARG A 133 6.48 13.28 -12.44
CA ARG A 133 6.73 14.26 -13.49
C ARG A 133 7.83 15.23 -13.09
N SER A 134 7.77 15.76 -11.87
CA SER A 134 8.85 16.59 -11.33
C SER A 134 10.17 15.82 -11.21
N PHE A 135 10.13 14.52 -10.89
CA PHE A 135 11.33 13.67 -10.92
C PHE A 135 11.95 13.61 -12.33
N GLY A 136 11.15 13.35 -13.35
CA GLY A 136 11.62 13.32 -14.74
C GLY A 136 12.17 14.66 -15.21
N ALA A 137 11.47 15.76 -14.87
CA ALA A 137 11.92 17.10 -15.19
C ALA A 137 13.27 17.44 -14.52
N ALA A 138 13.42 17.15 -13.23
CA ALA A 138 14.67 17.37 -12.50
C ALA A 138 15.84 16.55 -13.08
N ALA A 139 15.59 15.32 -13.50
CA ALA A 139 16.58 14.49 -14.17
C ALA A 139 17.05 15.10 -15.51
N ALA A 140 16.12 15.68 -16.29
CA ALA A 140 16.46 16.38 -17.54
C ALA A 140 17.30 17.63 -17.28
N GLU A 141 16.95 18.44 -16.27
CA GLU A 141 17.73 19.61 -15.88
C GLU A 141 19.16 19.22 -15.45
N ALA A 142 19.28 18.17 -14.64
CA ALA A 142 20.60 17.65 -14.22
C ALA A 142 21.41 17.18 -15.43
N MET A 143 20.80 16.44 -16.36
CA MET A 143 21.45 15.97 -17.58
C MET A 143 21.88 17.16 -18.47
N GLY A 144 20.99 18.15 -18.64
CA GLY A 144 21.25 19.36 -19.39
C GLY A 144 22.47 20.14 -18.85
N ALA A 145 22.53 20.29 -17.53
CA ALA A 145 23.65 20.93 -16.84
C ALA A 145 24.96 20.14 -17.00
N LEU A 146 24.95 18.81 -16.80
CA LEU A 146 26.12 17.94 -16.92
C LEU A 146 26.71 17.97 -18.34
N LEU A 147 25.87 17.92 -19.37
CA LEU A 147 26.27 17.93 -20.77
C LEU A 147 26.46 19.36 -21.35
N LYS A 148 26.25 20.41 -20.52
CA LYS A 148 26.29 21.81 -20.98
C LYS A 148 25.39 22.04 -22.22
N GLY A 149 24.23 21.37 -22.23
CA GLY A 149 23.21 21.52 -23.25
C GLY A 149 23.46 20.81 -24.59
N LYS A 150 24.51 20.01 -24.74
CA LYS A 150 24.85 19.34 -26.00
C LYS A 150 25.38 17.93 -25.77
N GLY A 151 24.97 16.97 -26.61
CA GLY A 151 25.51 15.61 -26.59
C GLY A 151 24.49 14.56 -26.99
N ASP A 152 24.91 13.32 -26.95
CA ASP A 152 24.09 12.15 -27.24
C ASP A 152 23.90 11.34 -25.96
N ILE A 153 22.67 10.90 -25.71
CA ILE A 153 22.30 10.08 -24.56
C ILE A 153 21.45 8.90 -24.98
N VAL A 154 21.46 7.87 -24.15
CA VAL A 154 20.51 6.76 -24.21
C VAL A 154 19.61 6.81 -23.00
N VAL A 155 18.31 6.61 -23.17
CA VAL A 155 17.35 6.53 -22.08
C VAL A 155 16.96 5.08 -21.85
N MET A 156 17.43 4.51 -20.75
CA MET A 156 17.02 3.18 -20.31
C MET A 156 15.69 3.29 -19.57
N GLU A 157 14.62 2.93 -20.22
CA GLU A 157 13.27 2.95 -19.66
C GLU A 157 13.04 1.76 -18.72
N GLY A 158 12.18 1.94 -17.73
CA GLY A 158 11.71 0.86 -16.86
C GLY A 158 10.61 0.02 -17.49
N VAL A 159 9.98 -0.84 -16.69
CA VAL A 159 8.81 -1.60 -17.14
C VAL A 159 7.67 -0.65 -17.56
N PRO A 160 6.88 -1.01 -18.59
CA PRO A 160 5.73 -0.20 -19.01
C PRO A 160 4.72 -0.05 -17.88
N CYS A 161 4.64 1.16 -17.33
CA CYS A 161 3.68 1.50 -16.27
C CYS A 161 3.50 3.04 -16.21
N PRO A 162 2.44 3.56 -15.59
CA PRO A 162 2.20 5.00 -15.48
C PRO A 162 3.37 5.79 -14.91
N ILE A 163 4.06 5.25 -13.91
CA ILE A 163 5.25 5.89 -13.30
C ILE A 163 6.36 6.08 -14.33
N ASN A 164 6.65 5.05 -15.13
CA ASN A 164 7.66 5.14 -16.18
C ASN A 164 7.26 6.20 -17.24
N SER A 165 6.02 6.15 -17.70
CA SER A 165 5.49 7.10 -18.69
C SER A 165 5.57 8.55 -18.21
N ASP A 166 5.20 8.81 -16.97
CA ASP A 166 5.27 10.16 -16.36
C ASP A 166 6.71 10.66 -16.26
N ARG A 167 7.64 9.82 -15.79
CA ARG A 167 9.06 10.18 -15.64
C ARG A 167 9.71 10.43 -17.00
N VAL A 168 9.59 9.47 -17.90
CA VAL A 168 10.23 9.55 -19.22
C VAL A 168 9.60 10.65 -20.08
N GLY A 169 8.27 10.79 -20.05
CA GLY A 169 7.59 11.85 -20.77
C GLY A 169 7.99 13.26 -20.30
N ALA A 170 8.07 13.48 -18.99
CA ALA A 170 8.53 14.77 -18.45
C ALA A 170 10.01 15.03 -18.76
N PHE A 171 10.86 14.00 -18.69
CA PHE A 171 12.27 14.08 -19.05
C PHE A 171 12.44 14.50 -20.52
N LYS A 172 11.82 13.78 -21.44
CA LYS A 172 11.88 14.06 -22.89
C LYS A 172 11.35 15.47 -23.22
N LYS A 173 10.25 15.89 -22.55
CA LYS A 173 9.68 17.22 -22.73
C LYS A 173 10.65 18.33 -22.35
N VAL A 174 11.25 18.26 -21.15
CA VAL A 174 12.17 19.29 -20.69
C VAL A 174 13.44 19.34 -21.54
N LEU A 175 13.96 18.19 -21.98
CA LEU A 175 15.11 18.18 -22.91
C LEU A 175 14.77 18.90 -24.21
N ALA A 176 13.62 18.60 -24.82
CA ALA A 176 13.21 19.21 -26.08
C ALA A 176 13.01 20.74 -25.94
N GLU A 177 12.46 21.21 -24.83
CA GLU A 177 12.18 22.64 -24.60
C GLU A 177 13.43 23.44 -24.21
N LYS A 178 14.29 22.89 -23.34
CA LYS A 178 15.41 23.65 -22.75
C LYS A 178 16.78 23.27 -23.29
N TYR A 179 16.94 22.04 -23.76
CA TYR A 179 18.24 21.49 -24.16
C TYR A 179 18.20 20.81 -25.55
N PRO A 180 17.75 21.53 -26.61
CA PRO A 180 17.54 20.94 -27.93
C PRO A 180 18.84 20.43 -28.59
N GLY A 181 20.00 20.76 -28.03
CA GLY A 181 21.29 20.23 -28.48
C GLY A 181 21.63 18.85 -27.91
N ILE A 182 20.77 18.28 -27.03
CA ILE A 182 20.92 16.92 -26.51
C ILE A 182 20.03 15.99 -27.34
N ARG A 183 20.63 14.97 -27.95
CA ARG A 183 19.91 13.97 -28.75
C ARG A 183 19.72 12.68 -27.96
N ILE A 184 18.52 12.14 -27.99
CA ILE A 184 18.25 10.79 -27.47
C ILE A 184 18.49 9.83 -28.62
N LEU A 185 19.39 8.87 -28.41
CA LEU A 185 19.67 7.78 -29.35
C LEU A 185 18.74 6.59 -29.04
N ASP A 186 18.32 5.88 -30.08
CA ASP A 186 17.51 4.64 -29.95
C ASP A 186 18.36 3.44 -29.54
#